data_64ca1c78982884da07edf61cdce41d43
#
_entry.id   64ca1c78982884da07edf61cdce41d43
#
_cell.length_a   1.000
_cell.length_b   1.000
_cell.length_c   1.000
_cell.angle_alpha   90.00
_cell.angle_beta   90.00
_cell.angle_gamma   90.00
#
_symmetry.space_group_name_H-M   'P 1'
#
loop_
_entity.id
_entity.type
_entity.pdbx_description
1 polymer ?
#
loop_
_entity_poly.entity_id
_entity_poly.type
_entity_poly.pdbx_seq_one_letter_code
_entity_poly.pdbx_strand_id
1 'polypeptide(L)'
;MNILSVFSELLAQSGFAAITWQQGVMLLVSFVLLYLAIKKQFEPLLLLPIAFGMFLANLPLAGLMNEADHWYQSGVLRIMYMGVKSSLFPCLIFMAVGAMTDFGPLIANPVSLLLGAAAQFGIYVAFTLANATGLFTPGECAAIGIIGGADGPTAIYIANNLAPDLVAPIAVAAYSYMALIPLIQ
;
A
#
# COMPACT_ATOMS: atom_id res chain seq x y z
N MET A 1 9.75 -12.44 -45.31
CA MET A 1 9.54 -11.87 -43.95
C MET A 1 10.92 -11.50 -43.43
N ASN A 2 11.22 -10.20 -43.31
CA ASN A 2 12.54 -9.76 -42.82
C ASN A 2 12.55 -9.90 -41.28
N ILE A 3 13.62 -10.57 -40.77
CA ILE A 3 13.79 -10.75 -39.32
C ILE A 3 13.73 -9.41 -38.57
N LEU A 4 14.22 -8.34 -39.19
CA LEU A 4 14.16 -6.99 -38.64
C LEU A 4 12.72 -6.44 -38.51
N SER A 5 11.82 -6.75 -39.45
CA SER A 5 10.41 -6.32 -39.36
C SER A 5 9.67 -7.07 -38.24
N VAL A 6 9.93 -8.35 -38.07
CA VAL A 6 9.36 -9.14 -36.97
C VAL A 6 9.85 -8.63 -35.61
N PHE A 7 11.13 -8.27 -35.52
CA PHE A 7 11.71 -7.73 -34.29
C PHE A 7 11.13 -6.36 -33.93
N SER A 8 10.92 -5.50 -34.95
CA SER A 8 10.30 -4.18 -34.73
C SER A 8 8.82 -4.30 -34.34
N GLU A 9 8.07 -5.24 -34.89
CA GLU A 9 6.69 -5.51 -34.51
C GLU A 9 6.59 -6.06 -33.07
N LEU A 10 7.48 -6.99 -32.70
CA LEU A 10 7.55 -7.50 -31.32
C LEU A 10 7.89 -6.40 -30.33
N LEU A 11 8.81 -5.51 -30.65
CA LEU A 11 9.15 -4.36 -29.81
C LEU A 11 7.96 -3.37 -29.69
N ALA A 12 7.28 -3.10 -30.78
CA ALA A 12 6.14 -2.19 -30.82
C ALA A 12 4.92 -2.74 -30.03
N GLN A 13 4.75 -4.07 -30.00
CA GLN A 13 3.70 -4.74 -29.22
C GLN A 13 4.14 -5.06 -27.79
N SER A 14 5.40 -4.84 -27.46
CA SER A 14 5.92 -5.12 -26.12
C SER A 14 5.41 -4.10 -25.09
N GLY A 15 5.30 -4.52 -23.84
CA GLY A 15 4.99 -3.64 -22.73
C GLY A 15 5.99 -2.48 -22.56
N PHE A 16 7.23 -2.62 -23.09
CA PHE A 16 8.22 -1.54 -23.03
C PHE A 16 7.83 -0.32 -23.88
N ALA A 17 7.20 -0.54 -25.02
CA ALA A 17 6.73 0.56 -25.88
C ALA A 17 5.48 1.25 -25.31
N ALA A 18 4.72 0.55 -24.47
CA ALA A 18 3.47 1.01 -23.86
C ALA A 18 3.66 1.66 -22.48
N ILE A 19 4.89 1.77 -21.96
CA ILE A 19 5.16 2.36 -20.64
C ILE A 19 4.74 3.83 -20.63
N THR A 20 3.81 4.17 -19.73
CA THR A 20 3.50 5.57 -19.42
C THR A 20 4.52 6.14 -18.45
N TRP A 21 4.65 7.48 -18.42
CA TRP A 21 5.52 8.17 -17.47
C TRP A 21 5.21 7.77 -16.00
N GLN A 22 3.92 7.72 -15.66
CA GLN A 22 3.48 7.36 -14.32
C GLN A 22 3.89 5.92 -13.95
N GLN A 23 3.70 4.96 -14.86
CA GLN A 23 4.13 3.58 -14.67
C GLN A 23 5.64 3.48 -14.50
N GLY A 24 6.41 4.23 -15.32
CA GLY A 24 7.87 4.28 -15.22
C GLY A 24 8.35 4.73 -13.83
N VAL A 25 7.75 5.80 -13.29
CA VAL A 25 8.06 6.29 -11.94
C VAL A 25 7.70 5.23 -10.89
N MET A 26 6.51 4.63 -10.96
CA MET A 26 6.07 3.61 -9.99
C MET A 26 6.91 2.33 -10.05
N LEU A 27 7.36 1.92 -11.23
CA LEU A 27 8.31 0.82 -11.39
C LEU A 27 9.66 1.15 -10.74
N LEU A 28 10.18 2.37 -10.93
CA LEU A 28 11.41 2.80 -10.27
C LEU A 28 11.26 2.78 -8.74
N VAL A 29 10.16 3.34 -8.21
CA VAL A 29 9.86 3.30 -6.77
C VAL A 29 9.79 1.86 -6.27
N SER A 30 9.12 0.96 -6.99
CA SER A 30 9.03 -0.45 -6.60
C SER A 30 10.41 -1.13 -6.54
N PHE A 31 11.30 -0.86 -7.49
CA PHE A 31 12.67 -1.38 -7.45
C PHE A 31 13.48 -0.84 -6.28
N VAL A 32 13.33 0.45 -5.93
CA VAL A 32 13.97 1.02 -4.74
C VAL A 32 13.47 0.33 -3.47
N LEU A 33 12.16 0.14 -3.33
CA LEU A 33 11.57 -0.55 -2.17
C LEU A 33 12.01 -2.02 -2.11
N LEU A 34 12.07 -2.74 -3.25
CA LEU A 34 12.62 -4.09 -3.32
C LEU A 34 14.07 -4.15 -2.87
N TYR A 35 14.89 -3.19 -3.30
CA TYR A 35 16.28 -3.10 -2.86
C TYR A 35 16.39 -2.89 -1.34
N LEU A 36 15.57 -2.00 -0.78
CA LEU A 36 15.53 -1.72 0.67
C LEU A 36 15.09 -2.98 1.44
N ALA A 37 14.06 -3.69 0.97
CA ALA A 37 13.57 -4.91 1.60
C ALA A 37 14.62 -6.03 1.58
N ILE A 38 15.24 -6.28 0.42
CA ILE A 38 16.13 -7.43 0.22
C ILE A 38 17.53 -7.15 0.76
N LYS A 39 18.12 -6.00 0.37
CA LYS A 39 19.53 -5.70 0.67
C LYS A 39 19.71 -5.04 2.04
N LYS A 40 18.80 -4.16 2.42
CA LYS A 40 18.85 -3.43 3.69
C LYS A 40 18.05 -4.10 4.80
N GLN A 41 17.26 -5.11 4.48
CA GLN A 41 16.44 -5.88 5.44
C GLN A 41 15.45 -5.00 6.22
N PHE A 42 14.92 -3.95 5.57
CA PHE A 42 13.90 -3.08 6.16
C PHE A 42 12.54 -3.76 6.11
N GLU A 43 12.08 -4.25 7.26
CA GLU A 43 10.80 -4.94 7.41
C GLU A 43 10.47 -5.84 6.20
N PRO A 44 11.31 -6.85 5.89
CA PRO A 44 11.17 -7.62 4.64
C PRO A 44 9.83 -8.34 4.53
N LEU A 45 9.21 -8.68 5.66
CA LEU A 45 7.90 -9.35 5.68
C LEU A 45 6.77 -8.46 5.18
N LEU A 46 6.88 -7.14 5.33
CA LEU A 46 5.89 -6.17 4.84
C LEU A 46 6.32 -5.54 3.53
N LEU A 47 7.55 -5.03 3.47
CA LEU A 47 8.01 -4.22 2.36
C LEU A 47 8.17 -5.02 1.06
N LEU A 48 8.62 -6.29 1.16
CA LEU A 48 8.82 -7.13 -0.03
C LEU A 48 7.52 -7.42 -0.79
N PRO A 49 6.42 -7.89 -0.14
CA PRO A 49 5.15 -8.11 -0.82
C PRO A 49 4.54 -6.81 -1.39
N ILE A 50 4.68 -5.69 -0.66
CA ILE A 50 4.16 -4.38 -1.11
C ILE A 50 4.89 -3.94 -2.37
N ALA A 51 6.23 -3.95 -2.35
CA ALA A 51 7.05 -3.53 -3.48
C ALA A 51 6.83 -4.43 -4.69
N PHE A 52 6.69 -5.75 -4.49
CA PHE A 52 6.41 -6.70 -5.55
C PHE A 52 5.00 -6.53 -6.11
N GLY A 53 3.99 -6.33 -5.27
CA GLY A 53 2.62 -6.02 -5.69
C GLY A 53 2.55 -4.72 -6.49
N MET A 54 3.26 -3.67 -6.05
CA MET A 54 3.39 -2.41 -6.77
C MET A 54 4.05 -2.60 -8.14
N PHE A 55 5.11 -3.41 -8.20
CA PHE A 55 5.77 -3.77 -9.45
C PHE A 55 4.79 -4.44 -10.42
N LEU A 56 4.08 -5.49 -9.97
CA LEU A 56 3.13 -6.24 -10.79
C LEU A 56 1.95 -5.38 -11.27
N ALA A 57 1.42 -4.51 -10.40
CA ALA A 57 0.28 -3.64 -10.71
C ALA A 57 0.61 -2.58 -11.77
N ASN A 58 1.89 -2.19 -11.88
CA ASN A 58 2.36 -1.18 -12.82
C ASN A 58 3.03 -1.76 -14.08
N LEU A 59 3.00 -3.09 -14.25
CA LEU A 59 3.50 -3.70 -15.49
C LEU A 59 2.58 -3.34 -16.67
N PRO A 60 3.12 -2.72 -17.73
CA PRO A 60 2.33 -2.36 -18.91
C PRO A 60 1.80 -3.62 -19.61
N LEU A 61 0.57 -3.57 -20.09
CA LEU A 61 -0.11 -4.63 -20.85
C LEU A 61 -0.24 -6.00 -20.11
N ALA A 62 0.11 -6.07 -18.82
CA ALA A 62 0.05 -7.33 -18.07
C ALA A 62 -1.38 -7.81 -17.77
N GLY A 63 -2.37 -6.92 -17.84
CA GLY A 63 -3.78 -7.25 -17.60
C GLY A 63 -4.12 -7.64 -16.15
N LEU A 64 -3.17 -7.58 -15.22
CA LEU A 64 -3.32 -8.05 -13.84
C LEU A 64 -4.34 -7.26 -13.02
N MET A 65 -4.53 -5.97 -13.37
CA MET A 65 -5.48 -5.06 -12.72
C MET A 65 -6.68 -4.74 -13.60
N ASN A 66 -6.83 -5.39 -14.75
CA ASN A 66 -7.95 -5.15 -15.67
C ASN A 66 -9.28 -5.48 -14.98
N GLU A 67 -10.26 -4.62 -15.21
CA GLU A 67 -11.65 -4.80 -14.80
C GLU A 67 -12.44 -5.42 -15.94
N ALA A 68 -13.24 -6.43 -15.66
CA ALA A 68 -14.15 -7.08 -16.60
C ALA A 68 -15.57 -7.07 -16.04
N ASP A 69 -16.56 -7.29 -16.90
CA ASP A 69 -17.99 -7.31 -16.53
C ASP A 69 -18.29 -8.35 -15.43
N HIS A 70 -17.55 -9.45 -15.45
CA HIS A 70 -17.65 -10.49 -14.43
C HIS A 70 -16.37 -10.53 -13.60
N TRP A 71 -16.52 -10.57 -12.27
CA TRP A 71 -15.38 -10.55 -11.32
C TRP A 71 -14.34 -11.65 -11.59
N TYR A 72 -14.76 -12.85 -12.02
CA TYR A 72 -13.87 -13.99 -12.31
C TYR A 72 -13.10 -13.87 -13.64
N GLN A 73 -13.44 -12.89 -14.47
CA GLN A 73 -12.73 -12.57 -15.71
C GLN A 73 -11.78 -11.39 -15.55
N SER A 74 -11.83 -10.74 -14.41
CA SER A 74 -10.92 -9.63 -14.07
C SER A 74 -9.49 -10.13 -13.84
N GLY A 75 -8.52 -9.23 -13.91
CA GLY A 75 -7.13 -9.55 -13.61
C GLY A 75 -6.96 -10.10 -12.18
N VAL A 76 -5.99 -11.00 -12.00
CA VAL A 76 -5.78 -11.70 -10.72
C VAL A 76 -5.59 -10.75 -9.55
N LEU A 77 -4.79 -9.68 -9.73
CA LEU A 77 -4.61 -8.67 -8.68
C LEU A 77 -5.90 -7.90 -8.40
N ARG A 78 -6.73 -7.66 -9.42
CA ARG A 78 -8.04 -7.03 -9.25
C ARG A 78 -8.97 -7.88 -8.41
N ILE A 79 -8.99 -9.20 -8.64
CA ILE A 79 -9.79 -10.14 -7.84
C ILE A 79 -9.34 -10.11 -6.37
N MET A 80 -8.03 -10.16 -6.12
CA MET A 80 -7.49 -10.05 -4.75
C MET A 80 -7.81 -8.70 -4.12
N TYR A 81 -7.75 -7.61 -4.88
CA TYR A 81 -8.09 -6.27 -4.41
C TYR A 81 -9.56 -6.14 -3.98
N MET A 82 -10.46 -6.93 -4.54
CA MET A 82 -11.87 -6.96 -4.08
C MET A 82 -11.99 -7.37 -2.61
N GLY A 83 -11.14 -8.25 -2.12
CA GLY A 83 -11.08 -8.60 -0.70
C GLY A 83 -10.65 -7.43 0.20
N VAL A 84 -9.81 -6.53 -0.31
CA VAL A 84 -9.47 -5.26 0.36
C VAL A 84 -10.67 -4.31 0.34
N LYS A 85 -11.26 -4.10 -0.84
CA LYS A 85 -12.38 -3.17 -1.06
C LYS A 85 -13.65 -3.59 -0.29
N SER A 86 -13.88 -4.88 -0.10
CA SER A 86 -14.99 -5.40 0.71
C SER A 86 -14.72 -5.36 2.23
N SER A 87 -13.59 -4.82 2.68
CA SER A 87 -13.12 -4.84 4.06
C SER A 87 -12.90 -6.23 4.67
N LEU A 88 -12.97 -7.30 3.86
CA LEU A 88 -12.76 -8.68 4.33
C LEU A 88 -11.33 -8.86 4.83
N PHE A 89 -10.33 -8.50 4.03
CA PHE A 89 -8.92 -8.66 4.41
C PHE A 89 -8.51 -7.78 5.60
N PRO A 90 -8.88 -6.49 5.69
CA PRO A 90 -8.62 -5.72 6.89
C PRO A 90 -9.17 -6.35 8.16
N CYS A 91 -10.41 -6.84 8.16
CA CYS A 91 -10.99 -7.52 9.32
C CYS A 91 -10.24 -8.81 9.70
N LEU A 92 -9.83 -9.62 8.71
CA LEU A 92 -9.04 -10.82 8.96
C LEU A 92 -7.65 -10.50 9.51
N ILE A 93 -7.02 -9.42 9.05
CA ILE A 93 -5.73 -8.95 9.56
C ILE A 93 -5.86 -8.51 11.02
N PHE A 94 -6.89 -7.73 11.37
CA PHE A 94 -7.16 -7.35 12.77
C PHE A 94 -7.32 -8.58 13.67
N MET A 95 -8.09 -9.56 13.22
CA MET A 95 -8.28 -10.80 13.96
C MET A 95 -6.95 -11.56 14.15
N ALA A 96 -6.14 -11.67 13.09
CA ALA A 96 -4.85 -12.35 13.14
C ALA A 96 -3.86 -11.62 14.05
N VAL A 97 -3.74 -10.29 13.92
CA VAL A 97 -2.86 -9.46 14.78
C VAL A 97 -3.31 -9.57 16.25
N GLY A 98 -4.62 -9.46 16.52
CA GLY A 98 -5.15 -9.60 17.86
C GLY A 98 -4.86 -10.98 18.49
N ALA A 99 -4.94 -12.05 17.69
CA ALA A 99 -4.65 -13.40 18.15
C ALA A 99 -3.14 -13.64 18.41
N MET A 100 -2.26 -12.91 17.73
CA MET A 100 -0.80 -13.02 17.87
C MET A 100 -0.22 -12.05 18.89
N THR A 101 -0.99 -11.08 19.38
CA THR A 101 -0.50 -10.03 20.28
C THR A 101 -0.19 -10.62 21.67
N ASP A 102 1.05 -10.45 22.11
CA ASP A 102 1.45 -10.74 23.49
C ASP A 102 1.25 -9.51 24.37
N PHE A 103 0.27 -9.59 25.26
CA PHE A 103 -0.03 -8.53 26.22
C PHE A 103 0.84 -8.56 27.48
N GLY A 104 1.70 -9.58 27.63
CA GLY A 104 2.57 -9.73 28.80
C GLY A 104 3.41 -8.50 29.12
N PRO A 105 4.16 -7.92 28.15
CA PRO A 105 4.95 -6.72 28.36
C PRO A 105 4.14 -5.50 28.80
N LEU A 106 2.92 -5.35 28.26
CA LEU A 106 2.01 -4.26 28.60
C LEU A 106 1.50 -4.37 30.04
N ILE A 107 1.16 -5.59 30.46
CA ILE A 107 0.70 -5.87 31.83
C ILE A 107 1.84 -5.66 32.84
N ALA A 108 3.06 -6.07 32.47
CA ALA A 108 4.24 -5.92 33.30
C ALA A 108 4.66 -4.44 33.50
N ASN A 109 4.45 -3.61 32.47
CA ASN A 109 4.78 -2.18 32.51
C ASN A 109 3.65 -1.31 31.94
N PRO A 110 2.63 -0.97 32.72
CA PRO A 110 1.48 -0.19 32.26
C PRO A 110 1.84 1.21 31.74
N VAL A 111 3.00 1.76 32.10
CA VAL A 111 3.47 3.06 31.62
C VAL A 111 3.68 3.05 30.11
N SER A 112 3.92 1.88 29.52
CA SER A 112 4.02 1.73 28.06
C SER A 112 2.74 2.10 27.30
N LEU A 113 1.57 2.14 27.95
CA LEU A 113 0.34 2.69 27.38
C LEU A 113 0.47 4.17 26.96
N LEU A 114 1.32 4.95 27.67
CA LEU A 114 1.57 6.33 27.31
C LEU A 114 2.28 6.48 25.95
N LEU A 115 3.08 5.49 25.56
CA LEU A 115 3.71 5.47 24.23
C LEU A 115 2.66 5.29 23.14
N GLY A 116 1.65 4.45 23.38
CA GLY A 116 0.50 4.33 22.46
C GLY A 116 -0.29 5.64 22.36
N ALA A 117 -0.51 6.33 23.47
CA ALA A 117 -1.16 7.63 23.47
C ALA A 117 -0.34 8.68 22.69
N ALA A 118 0.99 8.66 22.80
CA ALA A 118 1.88 9.54 22.04
C ALA A 118 1.80 9.24 20.52
N ALA A 119 1.73 7.95 20.13
CA ALA A 119 1.57 7.56 18.73
C ALA A 119 0.26 8.08 18.13
N GLN A 120 -0.84 8.10 18.91
CA GLN A 120 -2.12 8.66 18.46
C GLN A 120 -2.02 10.16 18.16
N PHE A 121 -1.10 10.89 18.79
CA PHE A 121 -0.88 12.30 18.50
C PHE A 121 -0.44 12.51 17.05
N GLY A 122 0.30 11.57 16.46
CA GLY A 122 0.67 11.59 15.04
C GLY A 122 -0.53 11.63 14.10
N ILE A 123 -1.62 10.95 14.44
CA ILE A 123 -2.88 10.96 13.65
C ILE A 123 -3.46 12.39 13.61
N TYR A 124 -3.54 13.06 14.75
CA TYR A 124 -4.07 14.42 14.82
C TYR A 124 -3.22 15.42 14.06
N VAL A 125 -1.90 15.30 14.13
CA VAL A 125 -0.98 16.16 13.39
C VAL A 125 -1.15 15.93 11.88
N ALA A 126 -1.18 14.69 11.41
CA ALA A 126 -1.36 14.38 10.00
C ALA A 126 -2.73 14.84 9.49
N PHE A 127 -3.80 14.64 10.27
CA PHE A 127 -5.14 15.13 9.94
C PHE A 127 -5.17 16.65 9.81
N THR A 128 -4.63 17.37 10.80
CA THR A 128 -4.65 18.85 10.80
C THR A 128 -3.81 19.41 9.65
N LEU A 129 -2.68 18.82 9.34
CA LEU A 129 -1.87 19.22 8.19
C LEU A 129 -2.59 18.97 6.87
N ALA A 130 -3.19 17.78 6.69
CA ALA A 130 -3.98 17.49 5.49
C ALA A 130 -5.14 18.48 5.33
N ASN A 131 -5.88 18.76 6.40
CA ASN A 131 -6.99 19.70 6.39
C ASN A 131 -6.54 21.15 6.11
N ALA A 132 -5.37 21.55 6.60
CA ALA A 132 -4.80 22.88 6.38
C ALA A 132 -4.43 23.13 4.91
N THR A 133 -4.18 22.10 4.12
CA THR A 133 -3.92 22.25 2.67
C THR A 133 -5.15 22.70 1.89
N GLY A 134 -6.36 22.42 2.40
CA GLY A 134 -7.61 22.69 1.71
C GLY A 134 -7.84 21.86 0.42
N LEU A 135 -6.98 20.86 0.15
CA LEU A 135 -7.04 20.03 -1.05
C LEU A 135 -7.94 18.80 -0.90
N PHE A 136 -8.21 18.40 0.33
CA PHE A 136 -8.89 17.15 0.67
C PHE A 136 -10.20 17.42 1.42
N THR A 137 -11.19 16.57 1.19
CA THR A 137 -12.41 16.55 2.00
C THR A 137 -12.12 16.10 3.42
N PRO A 138 -12.97 16.43 4.41
CA PRO A 138 -12.78 15.98 5.80
C PRO A 138 -12.64 14.45 5.94
N GLY A 139 -13.35 13.66 5.11
CA GLY A 139 -13.24 12.20 5.09
C GLY A 139 -11.87 11.74 4.59
N GLU A 140 -11.36 12.35 3.53
CA GLU A 140 -10.02 12.08 3.01
C GLU A 140 -8.93 12.50 4.00
N CYS A 141 -9.09 13.67 4.65
CA CYS A 141 -8.18 14.10 5.71
C CYS A 141 -8.13 13.09 6.87
N ALA A 142 -9.28 12.52 7.26
CA ALA A 142 -9.32 11.49 8.29
C ALA A 142 -8.61 10.21 7.84
N ALA A 143 -8.82 9.78 6.61
CA ALA A 143 -8.16 8.61 6.03
C ALA A 143 -6.63 8.82 5.89
N ILE A 144 -6.18 10.02 5.53
CA ILE A 144 -4.76 10.39 5.50
C ILE A 144 -4.19 10.45 6.91
N GLY A 145 -4.95 11.03 7.85
CA GLY A 145 -4.53 11.18 9.24
C GLY A 145 -4.14 9.87 9.90
N ILE A 146 -4.89 8.80 9.65
CA ILE A 146 -4.63 7.47 10.23
C ILE A 146 -3.25 6.92 9.88
N ILE A 147 -2.65 7.32 8.76
CA ILE A 147 -1.27 6.92 8.40
C ILE A 147 -0.29 7.31 9.53
N GLY A 148 -0.52 8.45 10.18
CA GLY A 148 0.31 8.93 11.30
C GLY A 148 0.29 8.03 12.54
N GLY A 149 -0.66 7.11 12.65
CA GLY A 149 -0.73 6.12 13.73
C GLY A 149 0.14 4.88 13.50
N ALA A 150 0.78 4.75 12.32
CA ALA A 150 1.59 3.61 11.92
C ALA A 150 0.86 2.24 12.01
N ASP A 151 -0.43 2.23 11.68
CA ASP A 151 -1.27 1.05 11.66
C ASP A 151 -1.88 0.85 10.26
N GLY A 152 -1.23 0.01 9.46
CA GLY A 152 -1.60 -0.26 8.07
C GLY A 152 -3.01 -0.82 7.90
N PRO A 153 -3.41 -1.87 8.63
CA PRO A 153 -4.76 -2.44 8.54
C PRO A 153 -5.85 -1.42 8.87
N THR A 154 -5.67 -0.61 9.90
CA THR A 154 -6.61 0.47 10.26
C THR A 154 -6.68 1.53 9.17
N ALA A 155 -5.54 1.91 8.59
CA ALA A 155 -5.50 2.88 7.50
C ALA A 155 -6.32 2.41 6.28
N ILE A 156 -6.20 1.14 5.89
CA ILE A 156 -7.00 0.55 4.80
C ILE A 156 -8.49 0.53 5.17
N TYR A 157 -8.84 0.09 6.38
CA TYR A 157 -10.22 0.01 6.82
C TYR A 157 -10.91 1.38 6.81
N ILE A 158 -10.25 2.39 7.36
CA ILE A 158 -10.78 3.77 7.39
C ILE A 158 -10.86 4.36 5.99
N ALA A 159 -9.83 4.16 5.15
CA ALA A 159 -9.84 4.63 3.77
C ALA A 159 -10.98 4.01 2.96
N ASN A 160 -11.25 2.71 3.10
CA ASN A 160 -12.39 2.06 2.44
C ASN A 160 -13.73 2.71 2.78
N ASN A 161 -13.90 3.19 4.02
CA ASN A 161 -15.15 3.75 4.50
C ASN A 161 -15.29 5.25 4.22
N LEU A 162 -14.19 6.03 4.33
CA LEU A 162 -14.22 7.49 4.26
C LEU A 162 -13.68 8.07 2.97
N ALA A 163 -12.79 7.35 2.27
CA ALA A 163 -12.12 7.80 1.06
C ALA A 163 -11.82 6.63 0.11
N PRO A 164 -12.85 5.97 -0.48
CA PRO A 164 -12.67 4.76 -1.29
C PRO A 164 -11.71 4.93 -2.47
N ASP A 165 -11.66 6.12 -3.05
CA ASP A 165 -10.79 6.44 -4.19
C ASP A 165 -9.30 6.55 -3.77
N LEU A 166 -9.02 6.78 -2.50
CA LEU A 166 -7.67 6.91 -1.95
C LEU A 166 -7.16 5.64 -1.25
N VAL A 167 -7.90 4.52 -1.26
CA VAL A 167 -7.50 3.28 -0.58
C VAL A 167 -6.13 2.79 -1.03
N ALA A 168 -5.88 2.74 -2.34
CA ALA A 168 -4.63 2.25 -2.87
C ALA A 168 -3.42 3.15 -2.50
N PRO A 169 -3.44 4.47 -2.74
CA PRO A 169 -2.34 5.33 -2.32
C PRO A 169 -2.15 5.37 -0.79
N ILE A 170 -3.22 5.36 0.00
CA ILE A 170 -3.13 5.32 1.47
C ILE A 170 -2.50 4.01 1.94
N ALA A 171 -2.89 2.86 1.38
CA ALA A 171 -2.29 1.57 1.72
C ALA A 171 -0.78 1.56 1.44
N VAL A 172 -0.37 2.00 0.25
CA VAL A 172 1.05 2.10 -0.12
C VAL A 172 1.81 3.03 0.82
N ALA A 173 1.26 4.21 1.11
CA ALA A 173 1.89 5.18 2.00
C ALA A 173 2.02 4.63 3.43
N ALA A 174 0.94 4.05 3.99
CA ALA A 174 0.92 3.52 5.34
C ALA A 174 1.94 2.40 5.55
N TYR A 175 1.94 1.39 4.66
CA TYR A 175 2.85 0.26 4.79
C TYR A 175 4.30 0.63 4.45
N SER A 176 4.52 1.51 3.47
CA SER A 176 5.88 1.99 3.17
C SER A 176 6.45 2.80 4.32
N TYR A 177 5.63 3.65 4.97
CA TYR A 177 6.01 4.39 6.16
C TYR A 177 6.37 3.43 7.31
N MET A 178 5.52 2.44 7.59
CA MET A 178 5.79 1.43 8.62
C MET A 178 7.09 0.68 8.36
N ALA A 179 7.36 0.30 7.11
CA ALA A 179 8.58 -0.40 6.73
C ALA A 179 9.85 0.45 6.89
N LEU A 180 9.73 1.78 6.90
CA LEU A 180 10.85 2.70 7.09
C LEU A 180 11.07 3.11 8.57
N ILE A 181 10.19 2.71 9.50
CA ILE A 181 10.32 3.00 10.93
C ILE A 181 11.70 2.60 11.50
N PRO A 182 12.29 1.42 11.17
CA PRO A 182 13.61 1.05 11.67
C PRO A 182 14.75 2.00 11.30
N LEU A 183 14.53 2.90 10.32
CA LEU A 183 15.49 3.96 9.97
C LEU A 183 15.36 5.20 10.86
N ILE A 184 14.19 5.39 11.45
CA ILE A 184 13.84 6.59 12.22
C ILE A 184 14.16 6.37 13.71
N GLN A 185 14.09 5.11 14.16
CA GLN A 185 14.48 4.67 15.51
C GLN A 185 15.99 4.57 15.66
#